data_bc025a046139794c10bf9e5575d5a47b
#
_entry.id   bc025a046139794c10bf9e5575d5a47b
#
_cell.length_a   1.000
_cell.length_b   1.000
_cell.length_c   1.000
_cell.angle_alpha   90.00
_cell.angle_beta   90.00
_cell.angle_gamma   90.00
#
_symmetry.space_group_name_H-M   'P 1'
#
loop_
_entity.id
_entity.type
_entity.pdbx_description
1 polymer ?
#
loop_
_entity_poly.entity_id
_entity_poly.type
_entity_poly.pdbx_seq_one_letter_code
_entity_poly.pdbx_strand_id
1 'polypeptide(L)'
;MRGEKHAKGPLRTPVMMAVIAVMISLFPLLVACSSEGSKDQSDGSRRTDEGQRGGATRGGQTGNARTEDASDGKKSARRFETRAALVPIAHLSSTVENVSMEELSGTRGLAVGRGYREEAAGLVGSPRFKGFDSGDAVVDYVSKTPEALGLVPWYEVGPRVKALSVDGGPLLDADRSGDYLLRPEGATVPDPEKLRRVVVGGDIVLDRGQNYMVIQKGMGTDFPLDGGYAAVTSRVPEQSAYSETGIIHQFTARRTGGAGAVRAYLSGADLTLANFENPVIRDAVWHPDATTFTGDLRLMPVLDQAGLDGVTLGNNHILDAGTSGLDETMEHLDDAGIAHAGAGMDLAEARKPMVFDLGGTKVGVLSYLDVPSYSWAWATQTAPGTAPLLQNVMEEDIKRLRPRVDLIFVMPHWGKEYIATPEPRQVDLAHAALDAGADLVIGGHAHWPKGIEVYEGKPIFYGVGNFLLDQSWSEETSTGIFAEITLYGDDVIQVRPVPFIILDYAQPNFLVPRAGGDRALRKVFAASLGPEFESYGRHAR
;
A
#
# COMPACT_ATOMS: atom_id res chain seq x y z
N MET A 1 18.76 67.57 27.02
CA MET A 1 20.14 67.13 27.15
C MET A 1 20.25 65.79 26.43
N ARG A 2 21.22 65.64 25.58
CA ARG A 2 21.47 64.61 24.61
C ARG A 2 21.80 63.28 25.32
N GLY A 3 21.28 62.17 24.80
CA GLY A 3 21.65 60.79 25.18
C GLY A 3 21.69 59.93 23.94
N GLU A 4 22.83 59.32 23.69
CA GLU A 4 23.31 58.73 22.47
C GLU A 4 22.60 57.41 22.08
N LYS A 5 22.42 57.25 20.78
CA LYS A 5 21.98 56.02 20.11
C LYS A 5 23.19 55.08 19.97
N HIS A 6 23.15 53.87 20.57
CA HIS A 6 24.01 52.79 20.19
C HIS A 6 23.27 51.85 19.21
N ALA A 7 23.70 51.87 17.98
CA ALA A 7 23.35 50.90 16.95
C ALA A 7 24.07 49.60 17.22
N LYS A 8 23.33 48.51 17.44
CA LYS A 8 23.85 47.15 17.38
C LYS A 8 23.64 46.61 15.98
N GLY A 9 24.74 46.31 15.28
CA GLY A 9 24.77 45.64 13.99
C GLY A 9 24.29 44.20 14.05
N PRO A 10 23.95 43.59 12.90
CA PRO A 10 23.37 42.26 12.86
C PRO A 10 24.39 41.17 13.21
N LEU A 11 24.01 40.29 14.13
CA LEU A 11 24.71 39.04 14.44
C LEU A 11 24.64 38.13 13.20
N ARG A 12 25.80 37.85 12.63
CA ARG A 12 25.97 36.81 11.62
C ARG A 12 25.89 35.45 12.31
N THR A 13 24.87 34.67 12.02
CA THR A 13 24.77 33.28 12.33
C THR A 13 25.76 32.50 11.44
N PRO A 14 26.57 31.57 11.98
CA PRO A 14 27.38 30.71 11.15
C PRO A 14 26.49 29.64 10.53
N VAL A 15 26.45 29.61 9.20
CA VAL A 15 25.90 28.49 8.41
C VAL A 15 26.86 27.33 8.57
N MET A 16 26.43 26.29 9.30
CA MET A 16 27.16 25.04 9.43
C MET A 16 26.92 24.22 8.15
N MET A 17 27.92 24.18 7.28
CA MET A 17 27.94 23.30 6.11
C MET A 17 28.14 21.85 6.58
N ALA A 18 27.13 21.01 6.40
CA ALA A 18 27.31 19.56 6.46
C ALA A 18 27.75 19.06 5.07
N VAL A 19 29.00 18.59 4.98
CA VAL A 19 29.51 17.90 3.80
C VAL A 19 29.13 16.43 3.93
N ILE A 20 28.15 15.97 3.15
CA ILE A 20 27.84 14.55 3.00
C ILE A 20 28.84 13.96 1.99
N ALA A 21 29.88 13.29 2.51
CA ALA A 21 30.77 12.49 1.70
C ALA A 21 30.09 11.16 1.33
N VAL A 22 29.63 11.03 0.10
CA VAL A 22 29.21 9.74 -0.47
C VAL A 22 30.47 8.89 -0.64
N MET A 23 30.71 7.96 0.27
CA MET A 23 31.71 6.91 0.09
C MET A 23 31.18 5.86 -0.89
N ILE A 24 31.52 6.01 -2.17
CA ILE A 24 31.46 4.92 -3.13
C ILE A 24 32.66 4.02 -2.87
N SER A 25 32.48 2.92 -2.15
CA SER A 25 33.48 1.89 -1.99
C SER A 25 33.55 1.03 -3.26
N LEU A 26 34.49 1.37 -4.14
CA LEU A 26 34.95 0.51 -5.22
C LEU A 26 35.77 -0.63 -4.62
N PHE A 27 35.21 -1.84 -4.56
CA PHE A 27 35.99 -3.06 -4.38
C PHE A 27 36.48 -3.54 -5.74
N PRO A 28 37.79 -3.75 -5.92
CA PRO A 28 38.32 -4.37 -7.14
C PRO A 28 38.15 -5.89 -7.05
N LEU A 29 37.46 -6.48 -8.04
CA LEU A 29 37.49 -7.91 -8.32
C LEU A 29 38.89 -8.33 -8.70
N LEU A 30 39.55 -9.11 -7.85
CA LEU A 30 40.74 -9.88 -8.22
C LEU A 30 40.27 -11.23 -8.76
N VAL A 31 40.31 -11.36 -10.09
CA VAL A 31 40.24 -12.64 -10.78
C VAL A 31 41.64 -13.27 -10.73
N ALA A 32 41.79 -14.36 -10.01
CA ALA A 32 42.93 -15.23 -10.11
C ALA A 32 42.56 -16.43 -10.97
N CYS A 33 43.09 -16.44 -12.20
CA CYS A 33 43.20 -17.64 -13.02
C CYS A 33 44.32 -18.53 -12.47
N SER A 34 44.05 -19.81 -12.26
CA SER A 34 45.05 -20.87 -12.34
C SER A 34 44.47 -22.07 -13.06
N SER A 35 45.05 -22.32 -14.21
CA SER A 35 44.90 -23.47 -15.05
C SER A 35 45.89 -24.56 -14.63
N GLU A 36 45.45 -25.83 -14.74
CA GLU A 36 46.20 -27.06 -15.01
C GLU A 36 45.24 -28.20 -14.65
N GLY A 37 44.83 -29.16 -15.46
CA GLY A 37 45.48 -29.84 -16.57
C GLY A 37 45.79 -31.29 -16.20
N SER A 38 44.96 -32.25 -16.67
CA SER A 38 45.28 -33.61 -17.17
C SER A 38 44.01 -34.50 -16.99
N LYS A 39 43.39 -35.03 -18.05
CA LYS A 39 43.65 -36.29 -18.78
C LYS A 39 43.78 -37.51 -17.82
N ASP A 40 42.98 -38.56 -17.90
CA ASP A 40 42.78 -39.50 -18.99
C ASP A 40 41.77 -40.61 -18.60
N GLN A 41 41.06 -41.07 -19.63
CA GLN A 41 40.72 -42.46 -20.00
C GLN A 41 39.81 -43.32 -19.11
N SER A 42 38.72 -43.66 -19.67
CA SER A 42 38.32 -44.87 -20.45
C SER A 42 37.74 -46.00 -19.64
N ASP A 43 36.66 -46.48 -20.04
CA ASP A 43 36.21 -47.72 -20.69
C ASP A 43 35.08 -48.36 -19.90
N GLY A 44 33.91 -48.64 -20.41
CA GLY A 44 33.61 -49.60 -21.44
C GLY A 44 32.55 -50.58 -20.93
N SER A 45 31.63 -50.86 -21.79
CA SER A 45 30.76 -52.06 -21.92
C SER A 45 29.42 -52.06 -21.17
N ARG A 46 28.32 -51.95 -21.88
CA ARG A 46 27.55 -52.86 -22.78
C ARG A 46 27.04 -54.14 -22.16
N ARG A 47 25.74 -54.24 -22.27
CA ARG A 47 24.86 -55.32 -22.76
C ARG A 47 23.67 -55.60 -21.83
N THR A 48 22.47 -55.39 -22.38
CA THR A 48 21.54 -56.37 -23.06
C THR A 48 20.98 -57.40 -22.08
N ASP A 49 19.74 -57.79 -22.04
CA ASP A 49 18.69 -57.94 -23.04
C ASP A 49 17.40 -58.48 -22.34
N GLU A 50 16.27 -58.27 -22.96
CA GLU A 50 15.09 -59.17 -23.09
C GLU A 50 14.47 -59.81 -21.83
N GLY A 51 13.22 -59.92 -21.65
CA GLY A 51 12.08 -60.01 -22.53
C GLY A 51 10.90 -60.71 -21.88
N GLN A 52 9.76 -60.51 -22.49
CA GLN A 52 8.58 -61.41 -22.57
C GLN A 52 7.52 -61.39 -21.45
N ARG A 53 6.39 -60.77 -21.74
CA ARG A 53 5.09 -61.35 -22.25
C ARG A 53 4.30 -62.29 -21.34
N GLY A 54 3.06 -61.91 -21.17
CA GLY A 54 1.89 -62.79 -21.11
C GLY A 54 1.10 -62.59 -19.83
N GLY A 55 -0.13 -62.29 -19.85
CA GLY A 55 -1.29 -62.74 -20.40
C GLY A 55 -2.50 -62.29 -19.62
N ALA A 56 -3.57 -62.05 -20.30
CA ALA A 56 -4.87 -61.60 -19.84
C ALA A 56 -5.63 -62.60 -18.96
N THR A 57 -6.50 -62.05 -18.06
CA THR A 57 -7.95 -62.39 -18.07
C THR A 57 -8.75 -61.55 -17.06
N ARG A 58 -9.78 -60.98 -17.57
CA ARG A 58 -11.16 -60.64 -17.12
C ARG A 58 -11.57 -60.81 -15.65
N GLY A 59 -12.24 -59.78 -15.14
CA GLY A 59 -13.57 -59.95 -14.58
C GLY A 59 -13.79 -59.28 -13.22
N GLY A 60 -14.74 -58.35 -13.13
CA GLY A 60 -15.42 -58.03 -11.87
C GLY A 60 -15.67 -56.52 -11.63
N GLN A 61 -16.83 -56.08 -12.04
CA GLN A 61 -17.45 -54.83 -11.61
C GLN A 61 -17.61 -54.76 -10.08
N THR A 62 -17.37 -53.63 -9.45
CA THR A 62 -18.34 -52.81 -8.70
C THR A 62 -17.64 -51.77 -7.86
N GLY A 63 -18.22 -50.59 -7.76
CA GLY A 63 -17.97 -49.65 -6.66
C GLY A 63 -17.30 -48.34 -7.06
N ASN A 64 -18.07 -47.44 -7.67
CA ASN A 64 -17.78 -46.01 -7.73
C ASN A 64 -17.71 -45.43 -6.31
N ALA A 65 -16.52 -45.06 -5.87
CA ALA A 65 -16.35 -44.02 -4.85
C ALA A 65 -15.54 -42.90 -5.51
N ARG A 66 -16.22 -41.89 -5.99
CA ARG A 66 -15.62 -40.60 -6.35
C ARG A 66 -15.12 -39.98 -5.07
N THR A 67 -13.82 -39.89 -4.90
CA THR A 67 -13.19 -38.90 -4.06
C THR A 67 -13.34 -37.58 -4.82
N GLU A 68 -14.23 -36.72 -4.35
CA GLU A 68 -14.32 -35.32 -4.78
C GLU A 68 -13.07 -34.62 -4.29
N ASP A 69 -12.25 -34.21 -5.23
CA ASP A 69 -11.18 -33.25 -5.04
C ASP A 69 -11.81 -31.91 -4.65
N ALA A 70 -11.66 -31.54 -3.37
CA ALA A 70 -12.09 -30.26 -2.85
C ALA A 70 -10.97 -29.24 -3.06
N SER A 71 -10.88 -28.66 -4.24
CA SER A 71 -10.14 -27.43 -4.48
C SER A 71 -10.67 -26.70 -5.72
N ASP A 72 -11.89 -26.19 -5.61
CA ASP A 72 -12.36 -25.14 -6.50
C ASP A 72 -13.22 -24.18 -5.66
N GLY A 73 -12.52 -23.22 -5.03
CA GLY A 73 -13.15 -22.09 -4.33
C GLY A 73 -13.84 -21.17 -5.34
N LYS A 74 -14.89 -21.65 -5.98
CA LYS A 74 -15.80 -20.77 -6.72
C LYS A 74 -16.43 -19.80 -5.73
N LYS A 75 -15.91 -18.54 -5.71
CA LYS A 75 -16.68 -17.41 -5.19
C LYS A 75 -18.07 -17.50 -5.84
N SER A 76 -19.07 -17.83 -5.02
CA SER A 76 -20.47 -17.88 -5.42
C SER A 76 -20.79 -16.53 -6.05
N ALA A 77 -21.00 -16.49 -7.37
CA ALA A 77 -21.56 -15.31 -8.01
C ALA A 77 -22.89 -15.00 -7.32
N ARG A 78 -22.93 -13.96 -6.50
CA ARG A 78 -24.16 -13.48 -5.83
C ARG A 78 -25.12 -13.06 -6.93
N ARG A 79 -25.98 -13.96 -7.41
CA ARG A 79 -27.11 -13.62 -8.26
C ARG A 79 -28.15 -12.92 -7.39
N PHE A 80 -28.04 -11.59 -7.31
CA PHE A 80 -29.17 -10.81 -6.84
C PHE A 80 -30.16 -10.70 -8.01
N GLU A 81 -31.26 -11.42 -7.93
CA GLU A 81 -32.37 -11.36 -8.91
C GLU A 81 -33.20 -10.06 -8.78
N THR A 82 -32.80 -9.13 -7.91
CA THR A 82 -33.50 -7.88 -7.60
C THR A 82 -32.77 -6.68 -8.23
N ARG A 83 -33.55 -5.65 -8.55
CA ARG A 83 -33.01 -4.34 -8.97
C ARG A 83 -31.98 -3.85 -7.94
N ALA A 84 -30.88 -3.29 -8.41
CA ALA A 84 -29.82 -2.76 -7.58
C ALA A 84 -29.54 -1.29 -7.89
N ALA A 85 -29.05 -0.55 -6.93
CA ALA A 85 -28.49 0.77 -7.19
C ALA A 85 -27.30 0.65 -8.14
N LEU A 86 -27.20 1.56 -9.10
CA LEU A 86 -26.13 1.59 -10.10
C LEU A 86 -25.02 2.53 -9.64
N VAL A 87 -23.79 2.12 -9.84
CA VAL A 87 -22.58 2.89 -9.49
C VAL A 87 -21.87 3.28 -10.78
N PRO A 88 -21.58 4.58 -10.98
CA PRO A 88 -20.68 4.96 -12.05
C PRO A 88 -19.27 4.51 -11.68
N ILE A 89 -18.63 3.86 -12.63
CA ILE A 89 -17.26 3.39 -12.51
C ILE A 89 -16.36 4.03 -13.55
N ALA A 90 -15.14 4.31 -13.13
CA ALA A 90 -14.05 4.76 -13.98
C ALA A 90 -12.86 3.80 -13.87
N HIS A 91 -11.90 3.96 -14.74
CA HIS A 91 -10.62 3.27 -14.65
C HIS A 91 -9.98 3.52 -13.28
N LEU A 92 -9.32 2.51 -12.70
CA LEU A 92 -8.68 2.62 -11.36
C LEU A 92 -7.72 3.81 -11.25
N SER A 93 -7.03 4.15 -12.33
CA SER A 93 -6.13 5.30 -12.40
C SER A 93 -6.81 6.66 -12.64
N SER A 94 -8.13 6.70 -12.74
CA SER A 94 -8.84 7.97 -12.93
C SER A 94 -8.65 8.88 -11.71
N THR A 95 -8.37 10.16 -11.96
CA THR A 95 -8.30 11.20 -10.92
C THR A 95 -9.67 11.84 -10.64
N VAL A 96 -10.71 11.42 -11.38
CA VAL A 96 -12.09 11.82 -11.14
C VAL A 96 -12.62 11.07 -9.92
N GLU A 97 -13.20 11.81 -8.97
CA GLU A 97 -13.81 11.25 -7.76
C GLU A 97 -15.34 11.38 -7.76
N ASN A 98 -15.85 12.32 -8.54
CA ASN A 98 -17.26 12.64 -8.61
C ASN A 98 -17.67 12.93 -10.05
N VAL A 99 -18.89 12.55 -10.41
CA VAL A 99 -19.54 12.87 -11.68
C VAL A 99 -20.92 13.42 -11.40
N SER A 100 -21.33 14.46 -12.14
CA SER A 100 -22.68 14.99 -12.01
C SER A 100 -23.68 14.17 -12.84
N MET A 101 -24.96 14.24 -12.49
CA MET A 101 -26.04 13.66 -13.31
C MET A 101 -26.07 14.25 -14.71
N GLU A 102 -25.73 15.54 -14.88
CA GLU A 102 -25.61 16.20 -16.17
C GLU A 102 -24.49 15.59 -17.03
N GLU A 103 -23.30 15.37 -16.44
CA GLU A 103 -22.18 14.71 -17.10
C GLU A 103 -22.51 13.28 -17.52
N LEU A 104 -23.15 12.50 -16.64
CA LEU A 104 -23.58 11.14 -16.96
C LEU A 104 -24.58 11.12 -18.13
N SER A 105 -25.57 12.01 -18.09
CA SER A 105 -26.59 12.14 -19.14
C SER A 105 -25.98 12.58 -20.48
N GLY A 106 -24.94 13.42 -20.45
CA GLY A 106 -24.23 13.91 -21.64
C GLY A 106 -23.15 12.94 -22.16
N THR A 107 -22.80 11.90 -21.40
CA THR A 107 -21.69 11.00 -21.75
C THR A 107 -22.05 10.13 -22.95
N ARG A 108 -21.28 10.26 -24.04
CA ARG A 108 -21.43 9.38 -25.20
C ARG A 108 -20.64 8.10 -24.98
N GLY A 109 -21.28 6.95 -25.17
CA GLY A 109 -20.63 5.64 -25.06
C GLY A 109 -20.47 5.19 -23.60
N LEU A 110 -21.31 5.69 -22.69
CA LEU A 110 -21.40 5.18 -21.32
C LEU A 110 -21.63 3.66 -21.34
N ALA A 111 -20.71 2.89 -20.75
CA ALA A 111 -20.74 1.44 -20.80
C ALA A 111 -21.79 0.89 -19.83
N VAL A 112 -22.67 0.01 -20.33
CA VAL A 112 -23.80 -0.54 -19.54
C VAL A 112 -24.06 -1.98 -19.94
N GLY A 113 -24.31 -2.86 -18.98
CA GLY A 113 -24.72 -4.24 -19.20
C GLY A 113 -26.17 -4.32 -19.70
N ARG A 114 -26.46 -5.30 -20.56
CA ARG A 114 -27.82 -5.50 -21.14
C ARG A 114 -28.87 -5.73 -20.08
N GLY A 115 -28.53 -6.42 -18.96
CA GLY A 115 -29.46 -6.82 -17.93
C GLY A 115 -30.09 -5.66 -17.14
N TYR A 116 -29.46 -4.47 -17.13
CA TYR A 116 -29.93 -3.28 -16.39
C TYR A 116 -29.92 -2.00 -17.22
N ARG A 117 -29.90 -2.15 -18.56
CA ARG A 117 -29.85 -1.00 -19.48
C ARG A 117 -31.11 -0.13 -19.41
N GLU A 118 -32.26 -0.72 -19.19
CA GLU A 118 -33.53 0.01 -19.08
C GLU A 118 -33.57 0.84 -17.80
N GLU A 119 -33.12 0.27 -16.68
CA GLU A 119 -32.97 0.98 -15.42
C GLU A 119 -31.97 2.15 -15.55
N ALA A 120 -30.82 1.91 -16.15
CA ALA A 120 -29.83 2.95 -16.41
C ALA A 120 -30.43 4.07 -17.27
N ALA A 121 -31.20 3.75 -18.32
CA ALA A 121 -31.86 4.75 -19.18
C ALA A 121 -32.91 5.56 -18.44
N GLY A 122 -33.64 4.95 -17.51
CA GLY A 122 -34.60 5.62 -16.65
C GLY A 122 -33.97 6.62 -15.67
N LEU A 123 -32.75 6.33 -15.21
CA LEU A 123 -32.04 7.14 -14.24
C LEU A 123 -31.25 8.29 -14.87
N VAL A 124 -30.45 8.01 -15.89
CA VAL A 124 -29.53 8.99 -16.51
C VAL A 124 -30.04 9.56 -17.83
N GLY A 125 -31.31 9.29 -18.21
CA GLY A 125 -31.81 9.59 -19.54
C GLY A 125 -31.36 8.55 -20.57
N SER A 126 -31.41 8.90 -21.84
CA SER A 126 -31.02 7.98 -22.93
C SER A 126 -29.71 8.40 -23.59
N PRO A 127 -28.58 8.42 -22.91
CA PRO A 127 -27.29 8.61 -23.56
C PRO A 127 -27.07 7.49 -24.58
N ARG A 128 -26.18 7.70 -25.55
CA ARG A 128 -25.77 6.62 -26.46
C ARG A 128 -24.93 5.61 -25.70
N PHE A 129 -25.57 4.62 -25.05
CA PHE A 129 -24.90 3.56 -24.32
C PHE A 129 -24.06 2.67 -25.24
N LYS A 130 -22.88 2.28 -24.73
CA LYS A 130 -22.11 1.15 -25.23
C LYS A 130 -22.57 -0.09 -24.46
N GLY A 131 -23.29 -1.00 -25.11
CA GLY A 131 -23.88 -2.18 -24.49
C GLY A 131 -22.89 -3.33 -24.36
N PHE A 132 -22.95 -4.02 -23.24
CA PHE A 132 -22.18 -5.23 -22.90
C PHE A 132 -23.11 -6.34 -22.43
N ASP A 133 -22.64 -7.59 -22.46
CA ASP A 133 -23.47 -8.75 -22.11
C ASP A 133 -23.72 -8.88 -20.60
N SER A 134 -22.78 -8.38 -19.75
CA SER A 134 -22.86 -8.40 -18.29
C SER A 134 -22.18 -7.18 -17.68
N GLY A 135 -22.31 -6.99 -16.35
CA GLY A 135 -21.58 -5.98 -15.60
C GLY A 135 -20.09 -6.29 -15.53
N ASP A 136 -19.71 -7.56 -15.36
CA ASP A 136 -18.29 -7.97 -15.46
C ASP A 136 -17.64 -7.54 -16.77
N ALA A 137 -18.36 -7.64 -17.89
CA ALA A 137 -17.86 -7.18 -19.18
C ALA A 137 -17.74 -5.64 -19.24
N VAL A 138 -18.58 -4.91 -18.51
CA VAL A 138 -18.44 -3.45 -18.32
C VAL A 138 -17.21 -3.15 -17.48
N VAL A 139 -17.02 -3.83 -16.36
CA VAL A 139 -15.83 -3.70 -15.49
C VAL A 139 -14.57 -4.00 -16.29
N ASP A 140 -14.54 -5.11 -17.04
CA ASP A 140 -13.38 -5.48 -17.87
C ASP A 140 -13.06 -4.42 -18.93
N TYR A 141 -14.08 -3.84 -19.58
CA TYR A 141 -13.89 -2.77 -20.54
C TYR A 141 -13.36 -1.49 -19.88
N VAL A 142 -13.96 -1.04 -18.78
CA VAL A 142 -13.58 0.18 -18.07
C VAL A 142 -12.18 0.05 -17.47
N SER A 143 -11.84 -1.11 -16.91
CA SER A 143 -10.52 -1.36 -16.31
C SER A 143 -9.36 -1.31 -17.31
N LYS A 144 -9.63 -1.46 -18.61
CA LYS A 144 -8.63 -1.43 -19.69
C LYS A 144 -8.70 -0.16 -20.56
N THR A 145 -9.65 0.74 -20.26
CA THR A 145 -9.91 1.94 -21.07
C THR A 145 -9.94 3.18 -20.18
N PRO A 146 -8.81 3.90 -20.01
CA PRO A 146 -8.68 5.01 -19.05
C PRO A 146 -9.74 6.11 -19.14
N GLU A 147 -10.24 6.39 -20.34
CA GLU A 147 -11.23 7.45 -20.59
C GLU A 147 -12.70 6.95 -20.51
N ALA A 148 -12.90 5.65 -20.27
CA ALA A 148 -14.23 5.08 -20.24
C ALA A 148 -14.92 5.33 -18.91
N LEU A 149 -16.23 5.59 -18.98
CA LEU A 149 -17.13 5.51 -17.84
C LEU A 149 -18.11 4.35 -18.06
N GLY A 150 -18.46 3.67 -16.98
CA GLY A 150 -19.46 2.61 -16.96
C GLY A 150 -20.47 2.82 -15.84
N LEU A 151 -21.62 2.16 -15.96
CA LEU A 151 -22.56 1.98 -14.86
C LEU A 151 -22.68 0.49 -14.57
N VAL A 152 -22.57 0.10 -13.31
CA VAL A 152 -22.74 -1.30 -12.87
C VAL A 152 -23.57 -1.36 -11.60
N PRO A 153 -24.28 -2.47 -11.33
CA PRO A 153 -24.82 -2.74 -10.01
C PRO A 153 -23.74 -2.65 -8.93
N TRP A 154 -24.05 -2.11 -7.77
CA TRP A 154 -23.10 -1.84 -6.71
C TRP A 154 -22.26 -3.08 -6.31
N TYR A 155 -22.84 -4.28 -6.35
CA TYR A 155 -22.18 -5.54 -5.98
C TYR A 155 -21.23 -6.09 -7.07
N GLU A 156 -21.19 -5.46 -8.24
CA GLU A 156 -20.24 -5.78 -9.32
C GLU A 156 -19.02 -4.86 -9.31
N VAL A 157 -18.98 -3.86 -8.43
CA VAL A 157 -17.78 -3.05 -8.21
C VAL A 157 -16.70 -3.94 -7.58
N GLY A 158 -15.46 -3.78 -8.02
CA GLY A 158 -14.31 -4.54 -7.52
C GLY A 158 -13.02 -3.75 -7.67
N PRO A 159 -11.88 -4.28 -7.19
CA PRO A 159 -10.60 -3.56 -7.14
C PRO A 159 -10.03 -3.12 -8.49
N ARG A 160 -10.55 -3.63 -9.60
CA ARG A 160 -10.11 -3.29 -10.97
C ARG A 160 -10.60 -1.94 -11.48
N VAL A 161 -11.59 -1.36 -10.81
CA VAL A 161 -12.21 -0.09 -11.19
C VAL A 161 -12.43 0.81 -9.98
N LYS A 162 -12.65 2.09 -10.24
CA LYS A 162 -12.95 3.07 -9.21
C LYS A 162 -14.42 3.46 -9.27
N ALA A 163 -15.15 3.29 -8.16
CA ALA A 163 -16.49 3.83 -8.01
C ALA A 163 -16.44 5.36 -7.84
N LEU A 164 -17.35 6.06 -8.48
CA LEU A 164 -17.46 7.51 -8.41
C LEU A 164 -18.69 7.92 -7.59
N SER A 165 -18.57 9.04 -6.89
CA SER A 165 -19.72 9.73 -6.32
C SER A 165 -20.58 10.35 -7.43
N VAL A 166 -21.88 10.55 -7.15
CA VAL A 166 -22.80 11.25 -8.04
C VAL A 166 -23.33 12.50 -7.33
N ASP A 167 -23.04 13.67 -7.91
CA ASP A 167 -23.38 14.99 -7.30
C ASP A 167 -22.94 15.10 -5.81
N GLY A 168 -21.78 14.47 -5.49
CA GLY A 168 -21.19 14.46 -4.15
C GLY A 168 -21.76 13.37 -3.22
N GLY A 169 -22.72 12.56 -3.66
CA GLY A 169 -23.27 11.42 -2.91
C GLY A 169 -22.54 10.11 -3.25
N PRO A 170 -21.69 9.55 -2.39
CA PRO A 170 -21.10 8.24 -2.59
C PRO A 170 -22.07 7.13 -2.18
N LEU A 171 -22.09 6.01 -2.91
CA LEU A 171 -22.88 4.84 -2.51
C LEU A 171 -22.08 3.89 -1.59
N LEU A 172 -20.77 3.82 -1.78
CA LEU A 172 -19.89 2.90 -1.05
C LEU A 172 -19.27 3.57 0.20
N ASP A 173 -20.03 4.43 0.86
CA ASP A 173 -19.66 5.10 2.11
C ASP A 173 -20.85 4.93 3.09
N ALA A 174 -20.62 4.26 4.20
CA ALA A 174 -21.66 3.94 5.17
C ALA A 174 -22.38 5.19 5.71
N ASP A 175 -21.63 6.28 5.89
CA ASP A 175 -22.14 7.53 6.49
C ASP A 175 -22.93 8.40 5.50
N ARG A 176 -22.79 8.19 4.19
CA ARG A 176 -23.27 9.10 3.16
C ARG A 176 -24.20 8.50 2.10
N SER A 177 -24.52 7.20 2.17
CA SER A 177 -25.28 6.49 1.14
C SER A 177 -26.80 6.79 1.10
N GLY A 178 -27.34 7.58 2.05
CA GLY A 178 -28.78 7.75 2.25
C GLY A 178 -29.57 8.33 1.06
N ASP A 179 -29.03 9.32 0.36
CA ASP A 179 -29.69 10.07 -0.71
C ASP A 179 -29.09 9.80 -2.10
N TYR A 180 -28.61 8.59 -2.33
CA TYR A 180 -27.94 8.25 -3.56
C TYR A 180 -28.87 8.29 -4.79
N LEU A 181 -28.49 9.07 -5.83
CA LEU A 181 -29.34 9.42 -6.95
C LEU A 181 -29.59 8.29 -7.96
N LEU A 182 -28.62 7.37 -8.16
CA LEU A 182 -28.76 6.28 -9.12
C LEU A 182 -29.40 5.03 -8.49
N ARG A 183 -30.46 5.25 -7.71
CA ARG A 183 -31.22 4.21 -7.03
C ARG A 183 -32.62 4.05 -7.64
N PRO A 184 -32.88 3.00 -8.44
CA PRO A 184 -34.22 2.67 -8.88
C PRO A 184 -35.16 2.41 -7.67
N GLU A 185 -36.45 2.66 -7.85
CA GLU A 185 -37.44 2.34 -6.80
C GLU A 185 -37.41 0.84 -6.47
N GLY A 186 -37.31 0.52 -5.17
CA GLY A 186 -37.18 -0.85 -4.67
C GLY A 186 -35.82 -1.51 -4.89
N ALA A 187 -34.81 -0.74 -5.33
CA ALA A 187 -33.46 -1.28 -5.55
C ALA A 187 -32.75 -1.61 -4.23
N THR A 188 -31.97 -2.67 -4.28
CA THR A 188 -31.02 -2.99 -3.20
C THR A 188 -29.87 -2.01 -3.20
N VAL A 189 -29.41 -1.63 -2.00
CA VAL A 189 -28.20 -0.83 -1.74
C VAL A 189 -27.27 -1.65 -0.85
N PRO A 190 -25.98 -1.30 -0.77
CA PRO A 190 -25.09 -1.89 0.22
C PRO A 190 -25.69 -1.71 1.63
N ASP A 191 -25.60 -2.74 2.44
CA ASP A 191 -25.89 -2.67 3.85
C ASP A 191 -24.79 -1.83 4.56
N PRO A 192 -25.09 -0.66 5.13
CA PRO A 192 -24.07 0.18 5.75
C PRO A 192 -23.31 -0.53 6.88
N GLU A 193 -23.96 -1.47 7.59
CA GLU A 193 -23.34 -2.21 8.68
C GLU A 193 -22.25 -3.19 8.20
N LYS A 194 -22.19 -3.47 6.89
CA LYS A 194 -21.16 -4.31 6.26
C LYS A 194 -20.08 -3.54 5.53
N LEU A 195 -20.31 -2.25 5.30
CA LEU A 195 -19.29 -1.39 4.70
C LEU A 195 -18.24 -1.04 5.76
N ARG A 196 -16.96 -1.24 5.43
CA ARG A 196 -15.84 -0.86 6.28
C ARG A 196 -14.79 -0.16 5.45
N ARG A 197 -14.21 0.89 6.01
CA ARG A 197 -13.13 1.64 5.41
C ARG A 197 -11.83 1.35 6.17
N VAL A 198 -10.85 0.79 5.47
CA VAL A 198 -9.50 0.57 5.98
C VAL A 198 -8.56 1.55 5.32
N VAL A 199 -7.66 2.16 6.09
CA VAL A 199 -6.62 3.06 5.57
C VAL A 199 -5.26 2.52 5.99
N VAL A 200 -4.35 2.36 5.03
CA VAL A 200 -2.98 1.94 5.31
C VAL A 200 -2.02 3.04 4.87
N GLY A 201 -1.27 3.57 5.82
CA GLY A 201 -0.17 4.51 5.61
C GLY A 201 1.16 3.80 5.40
N GLY A 202 2.17 4.57 5.00
CA GLY A 202 3.54 4.09 4.79
C GLY A 202 4.42 4.17 6.03
N ASP A 203 5.69 4.52 5.79
CA ASP A 203 6.75 4.44 6.79
C ASP A 203 6.69 5.61 7.79
N ILE A 204 6.70 5.27 9.08
CA ILE A 204 6.71 6.19 10.23
C ILE A 204 8.06 6.08 10.93
N VAL A 205 8.74 7.21 11.10
CA VAL A 205 9.95 7.35 11.92
C VAL A 205 9.76 8.47 12.93
N LEU A 206 9.63 8.12 14.20
CA LEU A 206 9.47 9.07 15.32
C LEU A 206 10.82 9.57 15.84
N ASP A 207 11.74 9.91 14.94
CA ASP A 207 13.03 10.56 15.20
C ASP A 207 13.19 11.74 14.24
N ARG A 208 14.36 12.21 13.95
CA ARG A 208 14.72 13.19 12.93
C ARG A 208 13.75 14.39 12.89
N GLY A 209 13.04 14.58 11.77
CA GLY A 209 12.12 15.68 11.55
C GLY A 209 10.91 15.68 12.47
N GLN A 210 10.37 14.52 12.86
CA GLN A 210 9.28 14.42 13.82
C GLN A 210 9.72 14.95 15.19
N ASN A 211 10.87 14.49 15.71
CA ASN A 211 11.45 14.97 16.96
C ASN A 211 11.75 16.48 16.86
N TYR A 212 12.36 16.91 15.74
CA TYR A 212 12.66 18.33 15.53
C TYR A 212 11.43 19.22 15.63
N MET A 213 10.35 18.89 14.94
CA MET A 213 9.15 19.75 14.92
C MET A 213 8.38 19.66 16.22
N VAL A 214 8.15 18.46 16.73
CA VAL A 214 7.30 18.24 17.91
C VAL A 214 8.01 18.66 19.20
N ILE A 215 9.26 18.21 19.40
CA ILE A 215 9.99 18.41 20.66
C ILE A 215 10.89 19.63 20.62
N GLN A 216 11.80 19.71 19.63
CA GLN A 216 12.81 20.77 19.60
C GLN A 216 12.20 22.13 19.26
N LYS A 217 11.21 22.19 18.39
CA LYS A 217 10.44 23.40 18.05
C LYS A 217 9.24 23.63 18.96
N GLY A 218 8.83 22.62 19.71
CA GLY A 218 7.69 22.72 20.63
C GLY A 218 6.34 22.89 19.93
N MET A 219 6.20 22.34 18.71
CA MET A 219 4.93 22.42 17.96
C MET A 219 3.83 21.55 18.56
N GLY A 220 4.18 20.60 19.45
CA GLY A 220 3.24 19.65 20.06
C GLY A 220 2.97 18.43 19.18
N THR A 221 2.45 17.37 19.81
CA THR A 221 2.18 16.07 19.16
C THR A 221 1.03 16.11 18.16
N ASP A 222 0.20 17.14 18.20
CA ASP A 222 -0.88 17.37 17.23
C ASP A 222 -0.35 17.78 15.84
N PHE A 223 0.79 18.49 15.82
CA PHE A 223 1.30 19.12 14.61
C PHE A 223 1.45 18.16 13.41
N PRO A 224 2.00 16.95 13.54
CA PRO A 224 2.13 16.04 12.41
C PRO A 224 0.79 15.70 11.75
N LEU A 225 -0.29 15.64 12.52
CA LEU A 225 -1.61 15.25 12.05
C LEU A 225 -2.54 16.42 11.69
N ASP A 226 -2.11 17.67 11.93
CA ASP A 226 -2.86 18.88 11.57
C ASP A 226 -2.82 19.21 10.07
N GLY A 227 -2.23 18.34 9.26
CA GLY A 227 -2.20 18.50 7.81
C GLY A 227 -3.58 18.59 7.18
N GLY A 228 -3.65 19.42 6.15
CA GLY A 228 -4.87 19.61 5.35
C GLY A 228 -4.61 19.29 3.89
N TYR A 229 -4.77 20.29 3.02
CA TYR A 229 -4.51 20.18 1.59
C TYR A 229 -3.27 20.99 1.20
N ALA A 230 -2.55 20.52 0.19
CA ALA A 230 -1.37 21.21 -0.36
C ALA A 230 -1.34 21.15 -1.89
N ALA A 231 -0.68 22.14 -2.47
CA ALA A 231 -0.44 22.25 -3.89
C ALA A 231 1.06 22.39 -4.17
N VAL A 232 1.58 21.64 -5.13
CA VAL A 232 2.92 21.87 -5.67
C VAL A 232 2.87 23.05 -6.62
N THR A 233 3.59 24.11 -6.29
CA THR A 233 3.52 25.42 -6.99
C THR A 233 4.64 25.62 -8.00
N SER A 234 5.79 24.99 -7.79
CA SER A 234 6.90 25.04 -8.74
C SER A 234 7.75 23.77 -8.66
N ARG A 235 8.47 23.48 -9.73
CA ARG A 235 9.46 22.41 -9.83
C ARG A 235 10.70 22.95 -10.52
N VAL A 236 11.86 22.51 -10.07
CA VAL A 236 13.13 22.75 -10.74
C VAL A 236 13.34 21.63 -11.74
N PRO A 237 13.71 21.89 -13.01
CA PRO A 237 14.06 20.84 -13.96
C PRO A 237 15.19 19.95 -13.42
N GLU A 238 15.12 18.63 -13.67
CA GLU A 238 16.09 17.64 -13.16
C GLU A 238 17.55 18.01 -13.44
N GLN A 239 17.84 18.64 -14.59
CA GLN A 239 19.17 19.12 -14.97
C GLN A 239 19.70 20.25 -14.08
N SER A 240 18.84 20.91 -13.31
CA SER A 240 19.20 21.99 -12.39
C SER A 240 19.21 21.54 -10.91
N ALA A 241 18.95 20.28 -10.65
CA ALA A 241 18.75 19.74 -9.30
C ALA A 241 20.05 19.54 -8.50
N TYR A 242 21.21 19.65 -9.16
CA TYR A 242 22.52 19.55 -8.52
C TYR A 242 23.26 20.87 -8.66
N SER A 243 23.38 21.61 -7.55
CA SER A 243 24.33 22.71 -7.47
C SER A 243 25.64 22.23 -6.83
N GLU A 244 26.74 22.88 -7.16
CA GLU A 244 28.05 22.61 -6.52
C GLU A 244 28.03 22.83 -4.98
N THR A 245 26.94 23.41 -4.44
CA THR A 245 26.81 23.82 -3.04
C THR A 245 25.79 23.02 -2.22
N GLY A 246 25.14 21.99 -2.79
CA GLY A 246 24.22 21.12 -2.02
C GLY A 246 22.92 20.74 -2.72
N ILE A 247 22.05 20.04 -1.98
CA ILE A 247 20.74 19.58 -2.46
C ILE A 247 19.84 20.80 -2.67
N ILE A 248 19.42 21.00 -3.91
CA ILE A 248 18.33 21.95 -4.22
C ILE A 248 17.02 21.19 -4.08
N HIS A 249 16.08 21.70 -3.28
CA HIS A 249 14.73 21.18 -3.28
C HIS A 249 14.15 21.24 -4.69
N GLN A 250 13.84 20.08 -5.27
CA GLN A 250 13.39 19.96 -6.66
C GLN A 250 11.99 20.52 -6.89
N PHE A 251 11.29 20.89 -5.81
CA PHE A 251 9.93 21.40 -5.87
C PHE A 251 9.63 22.36 -4.72
N THR A 252 8.58 23.14 -4.88
CA THR A 252 7.98 23.95 -3.81
C THR A 252 6.52 23.57 -3.68
N ALA A 253 6.08 23.30 -2.47
CA ALA A 253 4.67 23.08 -2.17
C ALA A 253 4.20 24.03 -1.07
N ARG A 254 2.90 24.31 -1.06
CA ARG A 254 2.27 25.16 -0.04
C ARG A 254 0.94 24.57 0.40
N ARG A 255 0.58 24.77 1.66
CA ARG A 255 -0.75 24.48 2.19
C ARG A 255 -1.81 25.34 1.52
N THR A 256 -2.98 24.77 1.28
CA THR A 256 -4.12 25.46 0.66
C THR A 256 -5.35 25.54 1.57
N GLY A 257 -5.26 24.99 2.79
CA GLY A 257 -6.32 24.99 3.80
C GLY A 257 -6.64 23.60 4.32
N GLY A 258 -7.77 23.49 5.04
CA GLY A 258 -8.28 22.21 5.54
C GLY A 258 -7.44 21.59 6.66
N ALA A 259 -6.81 22.42 7.53
CA ALA A 259 -6.06 21.91 8.68
C ALA A 259 -6.88 20.89 9.48
N GLY A 260 -6.23 19.77 9.89
CA GLY A 260 -6.86 18.63 10.56
C GLY A 260 -7.56 17.63 9.63
N ALA A 261 -7.60 17.88 8.30
CA ALA A 261 -8.26 16.95 7.37
C ALA A 261 -7.59 15.57 7.34
N VAL A 262 -6.26 15.51 7.47
CA VAL A 262 -5.53 14.22 7.52
C VAL A 262 -5.91 13.45 8.77
N ARG A 263 -5.94 14.09 9.93
CA ARG A 263 -6.37 13.47 11.19
C ARG A 263 -7.81 12.94 11.07
N ALA A 264 -8.74 13.78 10.62
CA ALA A 264 -10.14 13.38 10.45
C ALA A 264 -10.32 12.23 9.45
N TYR A 265 -9.51 12.20 8.40
CA TYR A 265 -9.52 11.12 7.42
C TYR A 265 -9.06 9.78 8.02
N LEU A 266 -7.98 9.78 8.79
CA LEU A 266 -7.43 8.58 9.43
C LEU A 266 -8.36 8.09 10.54
N SER A 267 -8.71 8.95 11.49
CA SER A 267 -9.57 8.60 12.65
C SER A 267 -11.02 8.25 12.26
N GLY A 268 -11.46 8.60 11.06
CA GLY A 268 -12.77 8.20 10.53
C GLY A 268 -12.75 6.85 9.81
N ALA A 269 -11.62 6.15 9.74
CA ALA A 269 -11.56 4.78 9.22
C ALA A 269 -11.99 3.76 10.29
N ASP A 270 -12.48 2.59 9.85
CA ASP A 270 -12.78 1.47 10.75
C ASP A 270 -11.51 0.70 11.16
N LEU A 271 -10.42 0.86 10.40
CA LEU A 271 -9.11 0.31 10.69
C LEU A 271 -8.03 1.17 10.04
N THR A 272 -7.05 1.63 10.82
CA THR A 272 -5.90 2.39 10.34
C THR A 272 -4.60 1.67 10.68
N LEU A 273 -3.79 1.39 9.66
CA LEU A 273 -2.52 0.66 9.78
C LEU A 273 -1.37 1.47 9.18
N ALA A 274 -0.13 1.23 9.64
CA ALA A 274 1.09 1.78 9.02
C ALA A 274 2.32 0.91 9.34
N ASN A 275 3.45 1.17 8.67
CA ASN A 275 4.74 0.59 9.04
C ASN A 275 5.44 1.51 10.06
N PHE A 276 5.80 0.98 11.23
CA PHE A 276 6.53 1.72 12.26
C PHE A 276 8.01 1.34 12.21
N GLU A 277 8.80 2.22 11.62
CA GLU A 277 10.14 1.92 11.11
C GLU A 277 11.25 2.41 12.06
N ASN A 278 11.00 2.44 13.35
CA ASN A 278 12.04 2.69 14.35
C ASN A 278 11.61 2.21 15.73
N PRO A 279 12.57 1.83 16.60
CA PRO A 279 12.27 1.62 18.02
C PRO A 279 11.95 2.93 18.74
N VAL A 280 11.09 2.86 19.76
CA VAL A 280 10.85 3.94 20.72
C VAL A 280 11.32 3.51 22.09
N ILE A 281 12.22 4.31 22.69
CA ILE A 281 12.88 4.00 23.95
C ILE A 281 12.87 5.22 24.89
N ARG A 282 12.96 4.97 26.20
CA ARG A 282 12.92 6.02 27.22
C ARG A 282 14.12 6.97 27.14
N ASP A 283 15.29 6.43 26.88
CA ASP A 283 16.55 7.18 26.79
C ASP A 283 16.99 7.44 25.35
N ALA A 284 16.03 7.79 24.49
CA ALA A 284 16.27 8.06 23.08
C ALA A 284 17.22 9.25 22.87
N VAL A 285 18.10 9.10 21.89
CA VAL A 285 18.98 10.17 21.41
C VAL A 285 18.44 10.68 20.08
N TRP A 286 18.18 11.97 19.98
CA TRP A 286 17.75 12.56 18.73
C TRP A 286 18.85 12.51 17.66
N HIS A 287 18.51 12.01 16.49
CA HIS A 287 19.41 11.87 15.34
C HIS A 287 18.94 12.78 14.20
N PRO A 288 19.45 14.01 14.07
CA PRO A 288 18.92 14.98 13.09
C PRO A 288 19.11 14.56 11.62
N ASP A 289 20.13 13.75 11.31
CA ASP A 289 20.55 13.40 9.96
C ASP A 289 21.15 11.98 9.83
N ALA A 290 21.03 11.14 10.85
CA ALA A 290 21.53 9.76 10.84
C ALA A 290 20.61 8.80 10.09
N THR A 291 21.11 7.58 9.83
CA THR A 291 20.38 6.44 9.30
C THR A 291 20.06 5.37 10.35
N THR A 292 20.35 5.65 11.61
CA THR A 292 19.96 4.88 12.79
C THR A 292 18.95 5.72 13.55
N PHE A 293 17.83 5.14 13.94
CA PHE A 293 16.71 5.86 14.51
C PHE A 293 16.38 5.38 15.92
N THR A 294 16.11 6.33 16.83
CA THR A 294 15.55 6.01 18.17
C THR A 294 14.48 7.04 18.51
N GLY A 295 13.23 6.63 18.50
CA GLY A 295 12.10 7.51 18.84
C GLY A 295 12.05 7.82 20.33
N ASP A 296 11.80 9.09 20.64
CA ASP A 296 11.56 9.54 22.01
C ASP A 296 10.13 9.16 22.42
N LEU A 297 9.97 8.58 23.60
CA LEU A 297 8.68 8.16 24.15
C LEU A 297 7.62 9.28 24.16
N ARG A 298 8.04 10.54 24.28
CA ARG A 298 7.16 11.71 24.20
C ARG A 298 6.46 11.87 22.84
N LEU A 299 6.90 11.13 21.81
CA LEU A 299 6.29 11.14 20.46
C LEU A 299 5.21 10.06 20.27
N MET A 300 5.09 9.09 21.19
CA MET A 300 4.05 8.05 21.11
C MET A 300 2.63 8.59 20.92
N PRO A 301 2.23 9.72 21.55
CA PRO A 301 0.90 10.28 21.30
C PRO A 301 0.62 10.67 19.85
N VAL A 302 1.65 10.80 18.98
CA VAL A 302 1.47 11.03 17.54
C VAL A 302 0.78 9.83 16.89
N LEU A 303 1.11 8.60 17.31
CA LEU A 303 0.50 7.36 16.78
C LEU A 303 -0.98 7.25 17.18
N ASP A 304 -1.30 7.55 18.45
CA ASP A 304 -2.67 7.58 18.95
C ASP A 304 -3.51 8.65 18.21
N GLN A 305 -2.97 9.84 18.04
CA GLN A 305 -3.64 10.94 17.33
C GLN A 305 -3.79 10.67 15.82
N ALA A 306 -2.97 9.81 15.24
CA ALA A 306 -3.15 9.29 13.89
C ALA A 306 -4.29 8.27 13.81
N GLY A 307 -4.87 7.86 14.96
CA GLY A 307 -5.90 6.83 15.01
C GLY A 307 -5.38 5.47 14.54
N LEU A 308 -4.12 5.16 14.81
CA LEU A 308 -3.53 3.86 14.44
C LEU A 308 -4.04 2.76 15.35
N ASP A 309 -4.71 1.78 14.77
CA ASP A 309 -5.15 0.56 15.46
C ASP A 309 -4.02 -0.48 15.50
N GLY A 310 -3.12 -0.44 14.52
CA GLY A 310 -2.01 -1.37 14.46
C GLY A 310 -0.84 -0.90 13.59
N VAL A 311 0.35 -1.41 13.91
CA VAL A 311 1.58 -1.11 13.19
C VAL A 311 2.38 -2.37 12.85
N THR A 312 3.09 -2.33 11.71
CA THR A 312 4.03 -3.39 11.35
C THR A 312 5.43 -3.04 11.84
N LEU A 313 6.12 -4.03 12.40
CA LEU A 313 7.49 -3.95 12.92
C LEU A 313 8.47 -4.81 12.13
N GLY A 314 7.99 -5.50 11.09
CA GLY A 314 8.83 -6.35 10.24
C GLY A 314 9.69 -5.53 9.27
N ASN A 315 10.56 -4.65 9.78
CA ASN A 315 11.38 -3.72 9.01
C ASN A 315 12.86 -3.73 9.44
N ASN A 316 13.71 -3.04 8.69
CA ASN A 316 15.17 -3.04 8.88
C ASN A 316 15.65 -2.12 10.02
N HIS A 317 14.78 -1.25 10.56
CA HIS A 317 15.15 -0.27 11.59
C HIS A 317 14.64 -0.61 13.00
N ILE A 318 13.77 -1.60 13.15
CA ILE A 318 13.19 -1.92 14.47
C ILE A 318 14.22 -2.36 15.51
N LEU A 319 15.39 -2.80 15.07
CA LEU A 319 16.52 -3.18 15.92
C LEU A 319 17.62 -2.10 16.07
N ASP A 320 17.35 -0.86 15.67
CA ASP A 320 18.36 0.22 15.76
C ASP A 320 18.77 0.55 17.20
N ALA A 321 17.93 0.22 18.16
CA ALA A 321 18.26 0.27 19.61
C ALA A 321 18.56 -1.14 20.20
N GLY A 322 18.89 -2.11 19.35
CA GLY A 322 19.12 -3.49 19.76
C GLY A 322 17.85 -4.22 20.21
N THR A 323 18.03 -5.43 20.75
CA THR A 323 16.92 -6.29 21.17
C THR A 323 16.16 -5.75 22.38
N SER A 324 16.83 -5.02 23.26
CA SER A 324 16.17 -4.32 24.38
C SER A 324 15.29 -3.17 23.91
N GLY A 325 15.70 -2.47 22.84
CA GLY A 325 14.88 -1.42 22.23
C GLY A 325 13.64 -1.97 21.52
N LEU A 326 13.74 -3.15 20.91
CA LEU A 326 12.58 -3.86 20.37
C LEU A 326 11.58 -4.22 21.48
N ASP A 327 12.05 -4.81 22.58
CA ASP A 327 11.22 -5.20 23.73
C ASP A 327 10.50 -3.99 24.33
N GLU A 328 11.25 -2.90 24.58
CA GLU A 328 10.70 -1.64 25.10
C GLU A 328 9.68 -1.01 24.13
N THR A 329 9.92 -1.10 22.82
CA THR A 329 8.99 -0.60 21.80
C THR A 329 7.68 -1.36 21.81
N MET A 330 7.71 -2.70 21.87
CA MET A 330 6.51 -3.52 21.96
C MET A 330 5.73 -3.24 23.25
N GLU A 331 6.42 -3.08 24.40
CA GLU A 331 5.81 -2.67 25.67
C GLU A 331 5.06 -1.32 25.52
N HIS A 332 5.67 -0.33 24.87
CA HIS A 332 5.04 0.98 24.66
C HIS A 332 3.85 0.95 23.70
N LEU A 333 3.88 0.10 22.69
CA LEU A 333 2.75 -0.11 21.78
C LEU A 333 1.59 -0.79 22.52
N ASP A 334 1.88 -1.82 23.33
CA ASP A 334 0.88 -2.51 24.15
C ASP A 334 0.25 -1.55 25.18
N ASP A 335 1.05 -0.71 25.85
CA ASP A 335 0.57 0.33 26.78
C ASP A 335 -0.32 1.37 26.10
N ALA A 336 -0.05 1.66 24.82
CA ALA A 336 -0.87 2.56 24.00
C ALA A 336 -2.10 1.87 23.40
N GLY A 337 -2.23 0.55 23.51
CA GLY A 337 -3.31 -0.23 22.91
C GLY A 337 -3.20 -0.37 21.39
N ILE A 338 -2.01 -0.17 20.82
CA ILE A 338 -1.72 -0.27 19.39
C ILE A 338 -1.21 -1.70 19.10
N ALA A 339 -1.97 -2.47 18.32
CA ALA A 339 -1.55 -3.82 17.94
C ALA A 339 -0.29 -3.79 17.06
N HIS A 340 0.54 -4.83 17.15
CA HIS A 340 1.75 -4.91 16.35
C HIS A 340 2.03 -6.33 15.83
N ALA A 341 2.73 -6.44 14.71
CA ALA A 341 3.17 -7.71 14.11
C ALA A 341 4.46 -7.54 13.30
N GLY A 342 5.18 -8.63 13.08
CA GLY A 342 6.35 -8.66 12.21
C GLY A 342 7.69 -8.63 12.94
N ALA A 343 7.69 -8.44 14.27
CA ALA A 343 8.87 -8.61 15.13
C ALA A 343 8.44 -9.24 16.46
N GLY A 344 9.40 -9.77 17.21
CA GLY A 344 9.15 -10.41 18.50
C GLY A 344 10.42 -10.89 19.17
N MET A 345 10.29 -11.41 20.40
CA MET A 345 11.40 -11.90 21.22
C MET A 345 11.88 -13.29 20.79
N ASP A 346 11.15 -13.93 19.89
CA ASP A 346 11.56 -15.14 19.16
C ASP A 346 10.82 -15.21 17.80
N LEU A 347 11.14 -16.21 16.98
CA LEU A 347 10.53 -16.41 15.67
C LEU A 347 9.03 -16.68 15.74
N ALA A 348 8.56 -17.35 16.78
CA ALA A 348 7.13 -17.66 16.91
C ALA A 348 6.32 -16.40 17.21
N GLU A 349 6.88 -15.50 18.02
CA GLU A 349 6.30 -14.21 18.31
C GLU A 349 6.35 -13.27 17.10
N ALA A 350 7.49 -13.15 16.43
CA ALA A 350 7.63 -12.33 15.23
C ALA A 350 6.64 -12.69 14.12
N ARG A 351 6.23 -13.96 14.02
CA ARG A 351 5.26 -14.49 13.04
C ARG A 351 3.79 -14.43 13.51
N LYS A 352 3.50 -13.87 14.69
CA LYS A 352 2.11 -13.70 15.13
C LYS A 352 1.40 -12.65 14.28
N PRO A 353 0.16 -12.91 13.81
CA PRO A 353 -0.66 -11.91 13.14
C PRO A 353 -1.28 -10.94 14.13
N MET A 354 -1.52 -9.69 13.72
CA MET A 354 -2.59 -8.89 14.29
C MET A 354 -3.94 -9.40 13.79
N VAL A 355 -4.99 -9.31 14.61
CA VAL A 355 -6.36 -9.68 14.21
C VAL A 355 -7.33 -8.64 14.74
N PHE A 356 -8.09 -8.04 13.83
CA PHE A 356 -9.10 -7.02 14.12
C PHE A 356 -10.49 -7.55 13.80
N ASP A 357 -11.49 -7.20 14.61
CA ASP A 357 -12.90 -7.49 14.34
C ASP A 357 -13.62 -6.19 13.97
N LEU A 358 -13.97 -6.05 12.72
CA LEU A 358 -14.65 -4.87 12.17
C LEU A 358 -16.16 -5.11 12.08
N GLY A 359 -16.79 -5.31 13.24
CA GLY A 359 -18.23 -5.55 13.31
C GLY A 359 -18.66 -6.87 12.69
N GLY A 360 -17.88 -7.93 12.98
CA GLY A 360 -18.12 -9.29 12.53
C GLY A 360 -17.27 -9.72 11.33
N THR A 361 -16.60 -8.79 10.64
CA THR A 361 -15.57 -9.11 9.63
C THR A 361 -14.19 -9.12 10.28
N LYS A 362 -13.54 -10.25 10.32
CA LYS A 362 -12.21 -10.41 10.92
C LYS A 362 -11.11 -10.21 9.89
N VAL A 363 -10.24 -9.24 10.14
CA VAL A 363 -9.07 -8.94 9.32
C VAL A 363 -7.81 -9.39 10.06
N GLY A 364 -7.05 -10.30 9.45
CA GLY A 364 -5.74 -10.72 9.93
C GLY A 364 -4.63 -10.01 9.16
N VAL A 365 -3.62 -9.50 9.86
CA VAL A 365 -2.48 -8.80 9.24
C VAL A 365 -1.19 -9.53 9.58
N LEU A 366 -0.41 -9.87 8.56
CA LEU A 366 0.91 -10.48 8.65
C LEU A 366 1.97 -9.50 8.13
N SER A 367 3.10 -9.40 8.81
CA SER A 367 4.20 -8.52 8.41
C SER A 367 5.54 -9.26 8.38
N TYR A 368 6.40 -8.90 7.43
CA TYR A 368 7.67 -9.58 7.18
C TYR A 368 8.73 -8.63 6.65
N LEU A 369 10.00 -8.96 6.87
CA LEU A 369 11.17 -8.27 6.32
C LEU A 369 11.84 -9.08 5.19
N ASP A 370 11.99 -8.46 4.00
CA ASP A 370 12.82 -8.97 2.88
C ASP A 370 13.75 -7.86 2.33
N VAL A 371 14.67 -7.43 3.17
CA VAL A 371 15.79 -6.57 2.77
C VAL A 371 17.07 -7.38 2.97
N PRO A 372 17.70 -7.90 1.91
CA PRO A 372 18.76 -8.92 2.03
C PRO A 372 19.96 -8.52 2.90
N SER A 373 20.33 -7.24 2.88
CA SER A 373 21.41 -6.70 3.73
C SER A 373 21.08 -6.70 5.23
N TYR A 374 19.81 -6.88 5.59
CA TYR A 374 19.30 -6.90 6.96
C TYR A 374 18.80 -8.28 7.41
N SER A 375 19.16 -9.35 6.70
CA SER A 375 18.80 -10.72 7.14
C SER A 375 19.33 -11.11 8.52
N TRP A 376 20.33 -10.39 9.04
CA TRP A 376 20.81 -10.51 10.41
C TRP A 376 19.76 -10.07 11.46
N ALA A 377 18.78 -9.27 11.08
CA ALA A 377 17.68 -8.82 11.95
C ALA A 377 16.55 -9.86 12.08
N TRP A 378 16.60 -10.97 11.33
CA TRP A 378 15.59 -12.00 11.42
C TRP A 378 15.61 -12.70 12.78
N ALA A 379 14.45 -12.88 13.36
CA ALA A 379 14.28 -13.65 14.57
C ALA A 379 14.65 -15.13 14.35
N THR A 380 15.17 -15.75 15.39
CA THR A 380 15.40 -17.19 15.45
C THR A 380 14.49 -17.83 16.50
N GLN A 381 14.56 -19.14 16.66
CA GLN A 381 13.77 -19.83 17.68
C GLN A 381 14.06 -19.35 19.12
N THR A 382 15.20 -18.71 19.35
CA THR A 382 15.67 -18.31 20.68
C THR A 382 16.25 -16.90 20.73
N ALA A 383 16.16 -16.14 19.62
CA ALA A 383 16.66 -14.76 19.57
C ALA A 383 15.63 -13.82 18.98
N PRO A 384 15.49 -12.61 19.56
CA PRO A 384 14.63 -11.54 19.09
C PRO A 384 14.95 -11.09 17.67
N GLY A 385 13.96 -10.58 16.96
CA GLY A 385 14.12 -10.01 15.64
C GLY A 385 12.81 -9.93 14.86
N THR A 386 12.94 -9.77 13.53
CA THR A 386 11.83 -9.64 12.61
C THR A 386 11.42 -10.98 12.00
N ALA A 387 10.17 -11.08 11.55
CA ALA A 387 9.71 -12.22 10.77
C ALA A 387 10.36 -12.20 9.37
N PRO A 388 11.06 -13.29 8.96
CA PRO A 388 11.68 -13.35 7.64
C PRO A 388 10.64 -13.53 6.53
N LEU A 389 10.72 -12.76 5.45
CA LEU A 389 9.91 -12.98 4.26
C LEU A 389 10.53 -14.11 3.42
N LEU A 390 10.30 -15.33 3.82
CA LEU A 390 10.58 -16.51 3.04
C LEU A 390 9.25 -17.05 2.51
N GLN A 391 9.18 -17.35 1.21
CA GLN A 391 7.92 -17.75 0.56
C GLN A 391 7.20 -18.86 1.31
N ASN A 392 7.91 -19.94 1.64
CA ASN A 392 7.34 -21.07 2.36
C ASN A 392 6.85 -20.73 3.77
N VAL A 393 7.53 -19.80 4.46
CA VAL A 393 7.14 -19.32 5.81
C VAL A 393 5.86 -18.50 5.72
N MET A 394 5.81 -17.56 4.79
CA MET A 394 4.65 -16.71 4.54
C MET A 394 3.42 -17.55 4.14
N GLU A 395 3.57 -18.48 3.19
CA GLU A 395 2.49 -19.38 2.78
C GLU A 395 1.95 -20.24 3.94
N GLU A 396 2.85 -20.74 4.79
CA GLU A 396 2.47 -21.51 5.99
C GLU A 396 1.64 -20.65 6.95
N ASP A 397 2.07 -19.41 7.20
CA ASP A 397 1.38 -18.47 8.10
C ASP A 397 0.00 -18.08 7.55
N ILE A 398 -0.10 -17.79 6.25
CA ILE A 398 -1.36 -17.50 5.58
C ILE A 398 -2.33 -18.70 5.71
N LYS A 399 -1.88 -19.90 5.39
CA LYS A 399 -2.69 -21.14 5.49
C LYS A 399 -3.15 -21.41 6.93
N ARG A 400 -2.30 -21.12 7.92
CA ARG A 400 -2.62 -21.27 9.35
C ARG A 400 -3.62 -20.23 9.84
N LEU A 401 -3.54 -19.00 9.32
CA LEU A 401 -4.40 -17.88 9.70
C LEU A 401 -5.79 -17.97 9.03
N ARG A 402 -5.87 -18.43 7.77
CA ARG A 402 -7.08 -18.41 6.95
C ARG A 402 -8.35 -18.99 7.64
N PRO A 403 -8.32 -20.08 8.39
CA PRO A 403 -9.52 -20.59 9.08
C PRO A 403 -10.03 -19.73 10.25
N ARG A 404 -9.29 -18.69 10.63
CA ARG A 404 -9.55 -17.87 11.82
C ARG A 404 -10.04 -16.46 11.50
N VAL A 405 -9.90 -16.02 10.24
CA VAL A 405 -10.22 -14.68 9.79
C VAL A 405 -10.89 -14.69 8.41
N ASP A 406 -11.61 -13.62 8.11
CA ASP A 406 -12.35 -13.45 6.86
C ASP A 406 -11.47 -12.85 5.76
N LEU A 407 -10.53 -11.98 6.14
CA LEU A 407 -9.57 -11.33 5.23
C LEU A 407 -8.15 -11.43 5.79
N ILE A 408 -7.17 -11.59 4.90
CA ILE A 408 -5.73 -11.60 5.24
C ILE A 408 -5.02 -10.53 4.44
N PHE A 409 -4.39 -9.58 5.14
CA PHE A 409 -3.49 -8.59 4.58
C PHE A 409 -2.05 -8.98 4.87
N VAL A 410 -1.20 -8.94 3.84
CA VAL A 410 0.23 -9.16 3.98
C VAL A 410 0.93 -7.82 3.78
N MET A 411 1.67 -7.38 4.78
CA MET A 411 2.39 -6.10 4.78
C MET A 411 3.91 -6.35 4.86
N PRO A 412 4.57 -6.57 3.72
CA PRO A 412 6.01 -6.78 3.64
C PRO A 412 6.77 -5.46 3.62
N HIS A 413 7.93 -5.44 4.27
CA HIS A 413 8.94 -4.38 4.15
C HIS A 413 10.08 -4.89 3.28
N TRP A 414 10.16 -4.43 2.02
CA TRP A 414 10.89 -5.14 0.97
C TRP A 414 11.39 -4.32 -0.20
N GLY A 415 12.33 -4.92 -0.95
CA GLY A 415 12.81 -4.41 -2.23
C GLY A 415 13.93 -3.40 -2.09
N LYS A 416 14.10 -2.54 -3.09
CA LYS A 416 15.10 -1.48 -3.11
C LYS A 416 14.47 -0.12 -2.87
N GLU A 417 15.17 0.70 -2.10
CA GLU A 417 14.84 2.09 -1.89
C GLU A 417 14.88 2.89 -3.19
N TYR A 418 14.03 3.92 -3.26
CA TYR A 418 14.00 4.94 -4.33
C TYR A 418 13.75 4.40 -5.74
N ILE A 419 13.04 3.28 -5.84
CA ILE A 419 12.63 2.67 -7.11
C ILE A 419 11.11 2.48 -7.11
N ALA A 420 10.42 3.13 -8.06
CA ALA A 420 8.97 3.03 -8.19
C ALA A 420 8.49 1.71 -8.83
N THR A 421 9.28 1.12 -9.73
CA THR A 421 8.92 -0.14 -10.40
C THR A 421 9.11 -1.32 -9.45
N PRO A 422 8.11 -2.22 -9.32
CA PRO A 422 8.28 -3.45 -8.58
C PRO A 422 9.41 -4.32 -9.15
N GLU A 423 10.18 -4.95 -8.27
CA GLU A 423 11.23 -5.89 -8.67
C GLU A 423 10.61 -7.29 -8.88
N PRO A 424 11.19 -8.15 -9.76
CA PRO A 424 10.63 -9.49 -10.02
C PRO A 424 10.37 -10.30 -8.74
N ARG A 425 11.29 -10.26 -7.76
CA ARG A 425 11.12 -10.94 -6.48
C ARG A 425 9.91 -10.43 -5.69
N GLN A 426 9.63 -9.12 -5.72
CA GLN A 426 8.44 -8.56 -5.07
C GLN A 426 7.16 -9.09 -5.76
N VAL A 427 7.17 -9.17 -7.09
CA VAL A 427 6.04 -9.71 -7.88
C VAL A 427 5.81 -11.18 -7.53
N ASP A 428 6.85 -12.01 -7.57
CA ASP A 428 6.76 -13.44 -7.27
C ASP A 428 6.21 -13.69 -5.84
N LEU A 429 6.71 -12.94 -4.85
CA LEU A 429 6.27 -13.07 -3.46
C LEU A 429 4.84 -12.55 -3.23
N ALA A 430 4.44 -11.47 -3.90
CA ALA A 430 3.08 -10.95 -3.82
C ALA A 430 2.07 -11.94 -4.41
N HIS A 431 2.37 -12.48 -5.60
CA HIS A 431 1.52 -13.49 -6.23
C HIS A 431 1.43 -14.74 -5.35
N ALA A 432 2.57 -15.24 -4.81
CA ALA A 432 2.58 -16.39 -3.90
C ALA A 432 1.74 -16.15 -2.63
N ALA A 433 1.73 -14.92 -2.07
CA ALA A 433 0.87 -14.58 -0.94
C ALA A 433 -0.62 -14.69 -1.29
N LEU A 434 -1.01 -14.11 -2.44
CA LEU A 434 -2.41 -14.13 -2.90
C LEU A 434 -2.87 -15.54 -3.29
N ASP A 435 -2.00 -16.35 -3.92
CA ASP A 435 -2.25 -17.75 -4.25
C ASP A 435 -2.37 -18.63 -3.00
N ALA A 436 -1.61 -18.31 -1.93
CA ALA A 436 -1.70 -18.99 -0.65
C ALA A 436 -2.98 -18.65 0.14
N GLY A 437 -3.72 -17.62 -0.27
CA GLY A 437 -4.99 -17.23 0.33
C GLY A 437 -5.00 -15.87 0.99
N ALA A 438 -4.00 -15.01 0.80
CA ALA A 438 -4.11 -13.59 1.16
C ALA A 438 -5.10 -12.87 0.24
N ASP A 439 -5.66 -11.75 0.73
CA ASP A 439 -6.66 -10.95 0.00
C ASP A 439 -6.09 -9.61 -0.46
N LEU A 440 -4.98 -9.16 0.15
CA LEU A 440 -4.33 -7.88 -0.13
C LEU A 440 -2.86 -7.93 0.23
N VAL A 441 -2.00 -7.28 -0.57
CA VAL A 441 -0.58 -7.06 -0.26
C VAL A 441 -0.29 -5.55 -0.27
N ILE A 442 0.36 -5.03 0.77
CA ILE A 442 0.75 -3.61 0.88
C ILE A 442 2.19 -3.51 1.37
N GLY A 443 3.11 -3.11 0.50
CA GLY A 443 4.54 -3.01 0.78
C GLY A 443 5.00 -1.67 1.35
N GLY A 444 6.10 -1.70 2.12
CA GLY A 444 6.89 -0.58 2.61
C GLY A 444 8.34 -0.60 2.12
N HIS A 445 9.24 0.13 2.79
CA HIS A 445 10.69 0.22 2.58
C HIS A 445 11.18 1.14 1.45
N ALA A 446 10.50 1.16 0.33
CA ALA A 446 11.03 1.86 -0.85
C ALA A 446 11.15 3.39 -0.66
N HIS A 447 10.52 3.96 0.36
CA HIS A 447 10.37 5.39 0.62
C HIS A 447 9.75 6.19 -0.54
N TRP A 448 9.44 5.52 -1.63
CA TRP A 448 8.71 6.02 -2.79
C TRP A 448 7.42 5.21 -2.97
N PRO A 449 6.31 5.85 -3.32
CA PRO A 449 5.16 5.11 -3.82
C PRO A 449 5.57 4.27 -5.05
N LYS A 450 5.33 2.96 -4.98
CA LYS A 450 5.59 2.02 -6.07
C LYS A 450 4.34 1.75 -6.88
N GLY A 451 4.49 1.00 -7.96
CA GLY A 451 3.37 0.54 -8.78
C GLY A 451 2.33 -0.26 -7.99
N ILE A 452 1.16 -0.38 -8.59
CA ILE A 452 0.01 -1.16 -8.12
C ILE A 452 -0.23 -2.28 -9.13
N GLU A 453 -0.83 -3.37 -8.70
CA GLU A 453 -1.31 -4.45 -9.55
C GLU A 453 -2.65 -4.96 -9.05
N VAL A 454 -3.49 -5.48 -9.94
CA VAL A 454 -4.66 -6.28 -9.57
C VAL A 454 -4.47 -7.69 -10.14
N TYR A 455 -3.94 -8.58 -9.31
CA TYR A 455 -3.67 -9.96 -9.66
C TYR A 455 -4.87 -10.85 -9.28
N GLU A 456 -5.47 -11.49 -10.27
CA GLU A 456 -6.68 -12.34 -10.10
C GLU A 456 -7.81 -11.67 -9.28
N GLY A 457 -8.01 -10.36 -9.50
CA GLY A 457 -9.03 -9.58 -8.81
C GLY A 457 -8.65 -9.14 -7.40
N LYS A 458 -7.43 -9.39 -6.95
CA LYS A 458 -6.91 -8.99 -5.64
C LYS A 458 -5.86 -7.89 -5.78
N PRO A 459 -5.92 -6.82 -4.97
CA PRO A 459 -5.01 -5.69 -5.13
C PRO A 459 -3.65 -5.92 -4.47
N ILE A 460 -2.61 -5.36 -5.10
CA ILE A 460 -1.24 -5.29 -4.61
C ILE A 460 -0.78 -3.83 -4.69
N PHE A 461 -0.39 -3.24 -3.57
CA PHE A 461 0.39 -2.02 -3.50
C PHE A 461 1.83 -2.39 -3.21
N TYR A 462 2.74 -2.29 -4.18
CA TYR A 462 4.13 -2.71 -3.99
C TYR A 462 4.93 -1.80 -3.05
N GLY A 463 4.45 -0.59 -2.80
CA GLY A 463 4.97 0.36 -1.82
C GLY A 463 4.11 1.60 -1.75
N VAL A 464 3.85 2.09 -0.54
CA VAL A 464 3.01 3.29 -0.32
C VAL A 464 3.81 4.54 0.02
N GLY A 465 5.15 4.42 0.12
CA GLY A 465 6.08 5.52 0.41
C GLY A 465 6.09 5.92 1.89
N ASN A 466 6.63 7.11 2.16
CA ASN A 466 6.71 7.66 3.51
C ASN A 466 5.34 8.18 3.98
N PHE A 467 5.09 8.09 5.31
CA PHE A 467 3.93 8.71 5.95
C PHE A 467 4.36 9.81 6.94
N LEU A 468 5.11 9.47 7.98
CA LEU A 468 5.65 10.42 8.96
C LEU A 468 7.17 10.31 8.99
N LEU A 469 7.83 10.71 7.89
CA LEU A 469 9.27 10.64 7.71
C LEU A 469 9.76 11.85 6.91
N ASP A 470 10.88 12.44 7.33
CA ASP A 470 11.42 13.71 6.86
C ASP A 470 12.33 13.64 5.63
N GLN A 471 12.19 12.66 4.79
CA GLN A 471 12.99 12.52 3.56
C GLN A 471 12.56 13.54 2.50
N SER A 472 12.90 14.82 2.71
CA SER A 472 12.41 15.95 1.90
C SER A 472 13.30 16.32 0.70
N TRP A 473 14.26 15.49 0.32
CA TRP A 473 15.20 15.80 -0.76
C TRP A 473 14.66 15.59 -2.17
N SER A 474 13.59 14.83 -2.35
CA SER A 474 12.90 14.68 -3.64
C SER A 474 11.38 14.79 -3.51
N GLU A 475 10.69 15.06 -4.63
CA GLU A 475 9.22 15.05 -4.66
C GLU A 475 8.70 13.64 -4.34
N GLU A 476 9.41 12.61 -4.80
CA GLU A 476 9.03 11.21 -4.60
C GLU A 476 9.12 10.77 -3.13
N THR A 477 10.19 11.11 -2.43
CA THR A 477 10.35 10.79 -1.00
C THR A 477 9.45 11.63 -0.10
N SER A 478 9.10 12.85 -0.56
CA SER A 478 8.15 13.72 0.14
C SER A 478 6.69 13.34 -0.14
N THR A 479 6.43 12.50 -1.16
CA THR A 479 5.08 12.08 -1.54
C THR A 479 4.82 10.68 -1.04
N GLY A 480 3.70 10.49 -0.33
CA GLY A 480 3.15 9.18 0.01
C GLY A 480 1.78 8.98 -0.62
N ILE A 481 1.29 7.76 -0.54
CA ILE A 481 -0.10 7.43 -0.81
C ILE A 481 -0.68 6.70 0.39
N PHE A 482 -1.87 7.05 0.82
CA PHE A 482 -2.66 6.14 1.63
C PHE A 482 -3.31 5.11 0.70
N ALA A 483 -3.18 3.84 1.04
CA ALA A 483 -4.01 2.81 0.44
C ALA A 483 -5.35 2.80 1.19
N GLU A 484 -6.39 3.34 0.56
CA GLU A 484 -7.75 3.29 1.08
C GLU A 484 -8.46 2.07 0.49
N ILE A 485 -9.01 1.24 1.35
CA ILE A 485 -9.67 -0.01 0.99
C ILE A 485 -11.12 0.05 1.51
N THR A 486 -12.08 -0.21 0.64
CA THR A 486 -13.48 -0.41 1.04
C THR A 486 -13.79 -1.89 1.04
N LEU A 487 -14.24 -2.37 2.19
CA LEU A 487 -14.71 -3.75 2.39
C LEU A 487 -16.24 -3.77 2.40
N TYR A 488 -16.81 -4.89 1.95
CA TYR A 488 -18.21 -5.24 2.16
C TYR A 488 -18.30 -6.68 2.65
N GLY A 489 -18.44 -6.83 3.97
CA GLY A 489 -18.27 -8.14 4.60
C GLY A 489 -16.85 -8.66 4.39
N ASP A 490 -16.72 -9.83 3.78
CA ASP A 490 -15.46 -10.52 3.48
C ASP A 490 -14.88 -10.23 2.08
N ASP A 491 -15.42 -9.24 1.37
CA ASP A 491 -14.95 -8.83 0.04
C ASP A 491 -14.25 -7.47 0.06
N VAL A 492 -13.11 -7.36 -0.64
CA VAL A 492 -12.51 -6.07 -1.02
C VAL A 492 -13.24 -5.57 -2.26
N ILE A 493 -14.07 -4.53 -2.12
CA ILE A 493 -14.90 -4.03 -3.22
C ILE A 493 -14.33 -2.78 -3.90
N GLN A 494 -13.40 -2.06 -3.25
CA GLN A 494 -12.71 -0.93 -3.87
C GLN A 494 -11.35 -0.72 -3.23
N VAL A 495 -10.39 -0.25 -4.01
CA VAL A 495 -9.12 0.30 -3.53
C VAL A 495 -8.87 1.67 -4.17
N ARG A 496 -8.29 2.59 -3.40
CA ARG A 496 -7.98 3.96 -3.85
C ARG A 496 -6.60 4.38 -3.35
N PRO A 497 -5.66 4.72 -4.22
CA PRO A 497 -4.44 5.41 -3.82
C PRO A 497 -4.75 6.90 -3.58
N VAL A 498 -4.63 7.37 -2.35
CA VAL A 498 -4.89 8.76 -1.96
C VAL A 498 -3.57 9.50 -1.76
N PRO A 499 -3.15 10.39 -2.68
CA PRO A 499 -1.83 11.00 -2.63
C PRO A 499 -1.78 12.15 -1.63
N PHE A 500 -0.69 12.21 -0.89
CA PHE A 500 -0.36 13.32 0.01
C PHE A 500 1.11 13.72 -0.14
N ILE A 501 1.47 14.87 0.41
CA ILE A 501 2.84 15.38 0.47
C ILE A 501 3.20 15.77 1.90
N ILE A 502 4.39 15.40 2.33
CA ILE A 502 4.93 15.72 3.67
C ILE A 502 5.58 17.10 3.60
N LEU A 503 5.10 18.01 4.43
CA LEU A 503 5.62 19.37 4.58
C LEU A 503 6.24 19.56 5.95
N ASP A 504 7.18 20.52 6.04
CA ASP A 504 7.85 20.91 7.29
C ASP A 504 8.42 19.70 8.06
N TYR A 505 9.01 18.76 7.34
CA TYR A 505 9.68 17.55 7.87
C TYR A 505 8.77 16.53 8.58
N ALA A 506 7.49 16.82 8.80
CA ALA A 506 6.68 16.03 9.70
C ALA A 506 5.21 15.86 9.30
N GLN A 507 4.66 16.75 8.48
CA GLN A 507 3.23 16.89 8.32
C GLN A 507 2.73 16.49 6.94
N PRO A 508 2.05 15.34 6.78
CA PRO A 508 1.35 14.97 5.55
C PRO A 508 0.18 15.93 5.26
N ASN A 509 -0.01 16.26 4.00
CA ASN A 509 -1.11 17.07 3.48
C ASN A 509 -1.62 16.47 2.18
N PHE A 510 -2.92 16.29 2.01
CA PHE A 510 -3.49 15.78 0.77
C PHE A 510 -3.09 16.62 -0.43
N LEU A 511 -2.64 15.98 -1.48
CA LEU A 511 -2.33 16.68 -2.73
C LEU A 511 -3.61 17.00 -3.49
N VAL A 512 -3.81 18.29 -3.77
CA VAL A 512 -4.89 18.73 -4.65
C VAL A 512 -4.70 18.09 -6.03
N PRO A 513 -5.72 17.43 -6.62
CA PRO A 513 -5.57 16.66 -7.85
C PRO A 513 -4.79 17.39 -8.95
N ARG A 514 -5.27 18.51 -9.46
CA ARG A 514 -4.63 19.25 -10.56
C ARG A 514 -3.36 20.01 -10.16
N ALA A 515 -3.01 20.03 -8.88
CA ALA A 515 -1.87 20.76 -8.34
C ALA A 515 -0.83 19.84 -7.66
N GLY A 516 -0.68 18.63 -8.14
CA GLY A 516 0.31 17.66 -7.67
C GLY A 516 -0.21 16.23 -7.60
N GLY A 517 -1.47 16.02 -7.17
CA GLY A 517 -2.07 14.70 -7.00
C GLY A 517 -2.08 13.87 -8.27
N ASP A 518 -2.56 14.43 -9.37
CA ASP A 518 -2.59 13.75 -10.68
C ASP A 518 -1.19 13.33 -11.14
N ARG A 519 -0.16 14.14 -10.87
CA ARG A 519 1.21 13.81 -11.22
C ARG A 519 1.77 12.69 -10.33
N ALA A 520 1.53 12.76 -9.03
CA ALA A 520 1.95 11.73 -8.09
C ALA A 520 1.34 10.37 -8.49
N LEU A 521 0.04 10.33 -8.73
CA LEU A 521 -0.66 9.12 -9.15
C LEU A 521 -0.18 8.61 -10.53
N ARG A 522 0.08 9.50 -11.50
CA ARG A 522 0.62 9.07 -12.81
C ARG A 522 1.97 8.38 -12.68
N LYS A 523 2.84 8.81 -11.76
CA LYS A 523 4.12 8.12 -11.49
C LYS A 523 3.88 6.71 -10.95
N VAL A 524 2.95 6.56 -10.02
CA VAL A 524 2.53 5.25 -9.49
C VAL A 524 2.01 4.37 -10.62
N PHE A 525 1.07 4.87 -11.43
CA PHE A 525 0.44 4.10 -12.50
C PHE A 525 1.41 3.76 -13.65
N ALA A 526 2.39 4.63 -13.93
CA ALA A 526 3.45 4.34 -14.90
C ALA A 526 4.38 3.20 -14.46
N ALA A 527 4.49 2.97 -13.15
CA ALA A 527 5.25 1.87 -12.56
C ALA A 527 4.38 0.63 -12.25
N SER A 528 3.06 0.71 -12.47
CA SER A 528 2.10 -0.35 -12.16
C SER A 528 2.10 -1.47 -13.17
N LEU A 529 1.67 -2.65 -12.75
CA LEU A 529 1.66 -3.89 -13.53
C LEU A 529 0.23 -4.32 -13.85
N GLY A 530 0.11 -5.18 -14.88
CA GLY A 530 -1.16 -5.74 -15.29
C GLY A 530 -1.84 -4.99 -16.45
N PRO A 531 -2.88 -5.59 -17.04
CA PRO A 531 -3.56 -5.07 -18.22
C PRO A 531 -4.27 -3.73 -17.97
N GLU A 532 -4.61 -3.43 -16.74
CA GLU A 532 -5.22 -2.17 -16.32
C GLU A 532 -4.27 -0.96 -16.54
N PHE A 533 -2.96 -1.17 -16.50
CA PHE A 533 -1.96 -0.11 -16.57
C PHE A 533 -1.13 -0.06 -17.86
N GLU A 534 -1.37 -0.94 -18.83
CA GLU A 534 -0.62 -1.00 -20.09
C GLU A 534 -0.58 0.34 -20.86
N SER A 535 -1.63 1.14 -20.75
CA SER A 535 -1.72 2.45 -21.38
C SER A 535 -0.68 3.45 -20.83
N TYR A 536 -0.28 3.32 -19.57
CA TYR A 536 0.72 4.18 -18.93
C TYR A 536 2.14 3.83 -19.34
N GLY A 537 2.47 2.54 -19.48
CA GLY A 537 3.81 2.07 -19.88
C GLY A 537 4.23 2.46 -21.29
N ARG A 538 3.28 2.80 -22.17
CA ARG A 538 3.56 3.26 -23.54
C ARG A 538 4.03 4.71 -23.63
N HIS A 539 3.81 5.50 -22.61
CA HIS A 539 4.20 6.91 -22.55
C HIS A 539 5.46 7.17 -21.70
N ALA A 540 6.00 6.13 -21.06
CA ALA A 540 7.20 6.21 -20.22
C ALA A 540 8.51 5.82 -20.96
N ARG A 541 8.45 5.64 -22.32
CA ARG A 541 9.63 5.34 -23.16
C ARG A 541 10.02 6.54 -23.98
#